data_0725cd17f2cb30ce1d6edc6b70d94d48
#
_entry.id   0725cd17f2cb30ce1d6edc6b70d94d48
#
_cell.length_a   1.000
_cell.length_b   1.000
_cell.length_c   1.000
_cell.angle_alpha   90.00
_cell.angle_beta   90.00
_cell.angle_gamma   90.00
#
_symmetry.space_group_name_H-M   'P 1'
#
loop_
_entity.id
_entity.type
_entity.pdbx_description
1 polymer ?
#
loop_
_entity_poly.entity_id
_entity_poly.type
_entity_poly.pdbx_seq_one_letter_code
_entity_poly.pdbx_strand_id
1 'polypeptide(L)'
;MATATQLPVTVSDYLHTSYSPDCDYVDGELQERNVGELDHAEVQSALVQWFRNHGTEWNIRTLAELRMRITPTRFRVADVCLIPRDEHPDQVLQRPPIAVIEVLSPEDRVSRYQQRFADYRQMGVAHIWVVDPQTRRGYDCSGGSWIETMSFAIENSPIAVDLSVIFAELE
;
A
#
# COMPACT_ATOMS: atom_id res chain seq x y z
N MET A 1 -32.55 -5.68 21.79
CA MET A 1 -32.05 -6.49 20.69
C MET A 1 -30.59 -6.79 20.97
N ALA A 2 -30.23 -8.06 21.18
CA ALA A 2 -28.85 -8.45 21.43
C ALA A 2 -28.10 -8.36 20.10
N THR A 3 -27.14 -7.46 20.02
CA THR A 3 -26.16 -7.39 18.92
C THR A 3 -25.38 -8.70 18.99
N ALA A 4 -25.50 -9.54 17.97
CA ALA A 4 -24.65 -10.74 17.87
C ALA A 4 -23.19 -10.25 17.80
N THR A 5 -22.44 -10.47 18.88
CA THR A 5 -21.01 -10.21 18.88
C THR A 5 -20.38 -11.23 17.94
N GLN A 6 -20.02 -10.79 16.77
CA GLN A 6 -19.30 -11.62 15.81
C GLN A 6 -17.98 -12.04 16.48
N LEU A 7 -17.73 -13.34 16.55
CA LEU A 7 -16.47 -13.85 17.12
C LEU A 7 -15.29 -13.29 16.32
N PRO A 8 -14.22 -12.87 16.98
CA PRO A 8 -13.05 -12.37 16.29
C PRO A 8 -12.47 -13.45 15.36
N VAL A 9 -12.09 -13.04 14.16
CA VAL A 9 -11.41 -13.91 13.19
C VAL A 9 -10.02 -14.23 13.73
N THR A 10 -9.60 -15.49 13.66
CA THR A 10 -8.23 -15.84 14.06
C THR A 10 -7.21 -15.46 12.97
N VAL A 11 -5.96 -15.26 13.36
CA VAL A 11 -4.87 -15.01 12.39
C VAL A 11 -4.77 -16.19 11.40
N SER A 12 -4.93 -17.42 11.89
CA SER A 12 -4.92 -18.62 11.03
C SER A 12 -6.03 -18.59 9.99
N ASP A 13 -7.26 -18.27 10.41
CA ASP A 13 -8.39 -18.16 9.47
C ASP A 13 -8.16 -17.07 8.44
N TYR A 14 -7.68 -15.90 8.88
CA TYR A 14 -7.34 -14.80 7.97
C TYR A 14 -6.30 -15.22 6.92
N LEU A 15 -5.22 -15.88 7.34
CA LEU A 15 -4.13 -16.26 6.44
C LEU A 15 -4.52 -17.36 5.45
N HIS A 16 -5.48 -18.21 5.81
CA HIS A 16 -5.95 -19.32 4.95
C HIS A 16 -7.23 -18.98 4.18
N THR A 17 -7.73 -17.77 4.29
CA THR A 17 -8.94 -17.31 3.58
C THR A 17 -8.57 -16.31 2.49
N SER A 18 -9.14 -16.50 1.31
CA SER A 18 -9.09 -15.50 0.24
C SER A 18 -10.29 -14.58 0.35
N TYR A 19 -10.03 -13.29 0.39
CA TYR A 19 -11.05 -12.24 0.39
C TYR A 19 -11.06 -11.53 -0.97
N SER A 20 -12.21 -11.04 -1.40
CA SER A 20 -12.34 -10.32 -2.66
C SER A 20 -13.27 -9.11 -2.47
N PRO A 21 -12.73 -7.90 -2.43
CA PRO A 21 -11.30 -7.57 -2.40
C PRO A 21 -10.60 -8.09 -1.15
N ASP A 22 -9.27 -8.19 -1.17
CA ASP A 22 -8.52 -8.58 0.02
C ASP A 22 -8.67 -7.50 1.10
N CYS A 23 -8.57 -7.88 2.37
CA CYS A 23 -8.81 -6.99 3.49
C CYS A 23 -7.61 -6.95 4.45
N ASP A 24 -7.53 -5.85 5.20
CA ASP A 24 -6.62 -5.77 6.33
C ASP A 24 -7.14 -6.60 7.49
N TYR A 25 -6.25 -7.02 8.35
CA TYR A 25 -6.58 -7.67 9.61
C TYR A 25 -5.96 -6.90 10.77
N VAL A 26 -6.79 -6.45 11.68
CA VAL A 26 -6.37 -5.64 12.82
C VAL A 26 -6.91 -6.22 14.12
N ASP A 27 -6.04 -6.90 14.85
CA ASP A 27 -6.32 -7.42 16.20
C ASP A 27 -7.63 -8.22 16.33
N GLY A 28 -7.93 -9.06 15.35
CA GLY A 28 -9.13 -9.92 15.31
C GLY A 28 -10.26 -9.40 14.42
N GLU A 29 -10.14 -8.21 13.87
CA GLU A 29 -11.14 -7.58 13.00
C GLU A 29 -10.66 -7.53 11.55
N LEU A 30 -11.55 -7.89 10.63
CA LEU A 30 -11.35 -7.66 9.20
C LEU A 30 -11.76 -6.22 8.87
N GLN A 31 -10.84 -5.49 8.27
CA GLN A 31 -11.11 -4.16 7.75
C GLN A 31 -11.18 -4.23 6.23
N GLU A 32 -12.39 -4.08 5.70
CA GLU A 32 -12.60 -4.05 4.26
C GLU A 32 -11.83 -2.88 3.64
N ARG A 33 -11.25 -3.15 2.48
CA ARG A 33 -10.66 -2.12 1.63
C ARG A 33 -11.71 -1.63 0.67
N ASN A 34 -11.63 -0.35 0.30
CA ASN A 34 -12.54 0.18 -0.70
C ASN A 34 -12.31 -0.55 -2.03
N VAL A 35 -13.40 -0.80 -2.74
CA VAL A 35 -13.34 -1.34 -4.10
C VAL A 35 -12.74 -0.25 -4.99
N GLY A 36 -11.66 -0.57 -5.69
CA GLY A 36 -11.04 0.38 -6.61
C GLY A 36 -12.00 0.76 -7.73
N GLU A 37 -12.28 2.06 -7.83
CA GLU A 37 -12.90 2.64 -9.01
C GLU A 37 -11.91 2.70 -10.17
N LEU A 38 -12.37 3.08 -11.36
CA LEU A 38 -11.56 3.12 -12.57
C LEU A 38 -10.24 3.90 -12.36
N ASP A 39 -10.32 5.13 -11.86
CA ASP A 39 -9.14 5.99 -11.68
C ASP A 39 -8.13 5.39 -10.70
N HIS A 40 -8.62 4.76 -9.61
CA HIS A 40 -7.77 4.03 -8.67
C HIS A 40 -7.03 2.88 -9.36
N ALA A 41 -7.77 2.07 -10.12
CA ALA A 41 -7.21 0.91 -10.81
C ALA A 41 -6.19 1.31 -11.89
N GLU A 42 -6.46 2.39 -12.62
CA GLU A 42 -5.56 2.93 -13.64
C GLU A 42 -4.27 3.46 -13.02
N VAL A 43 -4.35 4.28 -11.96
CA VAL A 43 -3.17 4.80 -11.24
C VAL A 43 -2.36 3.66 -10.64
N GLN A 44 -3.01 2.70 -9.98
CA GLN A 44 -2.32 1.54 -9.42
C GLN A 44 -1.57 0.76 -10.53
N SER A 45 -2.23 0.51 -11.65
CA SER A 45 -1.65 -0.21 -12.79
C SER A 45 -0.48 0.56 -13.40
N ALA A 46 -0.62 1.87 -13.61
CA ALA A 46 0.44 2.73 -14.14
C ALA A 46 1.67 2.77 -13.22
N LEU A 47 1.48 2.88 -11.90
CA LEU A 47 2.56 2.81 -10.92
C LEU A 47 3.28 1.46 -10.97
N VAL A 48 2.52 0.35 -10.98
CA VAL A 48 3.10 -0.99 -11.07
C VAL A 48 3.90 -1.15 -12.35
N GLN A 49 3.37 -0.68 -13.49
CA GLN A 49 4.06 -0.75 -14.78
C GLN A 49 5.33 0.09 -14.78
N TRP A 50 5.27 1.34 -14.29
CA TRP A 50 6.43 2.21 -14.18
C TRP A 50 7.58 1.55 -13.43
N PHE A 51 7.33 1.10 -12.22
CA PHE A 51 8.38 0.51 -11.39
C PHE A 51 8.86 -0.86 -11.91
N ARG A 52 7.98 -1.64 -12.53
CA ARG A 52 8.38 -2.91 -13.19
C ARG A 52 9.28 -2.69 -14.38
N ASN A 53 9.05 -1.65 -15.18
CA ASN A 53 9.88 -1.31 -16.33
C ASN A 53 11.32 -0.98 -15.90
N HIS A 54 11.51 -0.41 -14.71
CA HIS A 54 12.81 -0.10 -14.14
C HIS A 54 13.33 -1.18 -13.16
N GLY A 55 12.58 -2.24 -12.96
CA GLY A 55 12.83 -3.21 -11.90
C GLY A 55 14.21 -3.86 -11.94
N THR A 56 14.73 -4.16 -13.13
CA THR A 56 16.07 -4.74 -13.28
C THR A 56 17.16 -3.71 -13.04
N GLU A 57 17.02 -2.53 -13.63
CA GLU A 57 17.98 -1.42 -13.51
C GLU A 57 18.10 -0.93 -12.06
N TRP A 58 16.96 -0.81 -11.37
CA TRP A 58 16.91 -0.31 -9.99
C TRP A 58 17.03 -1.40 -8.92
N ASN A 59 17.18 -2.64 -9.33
CA ASN A 59 17.26 -3.81 -8.46
C ASN A 59 16.05 -3.94 -7.51
N ILE A 60 14.86 -3.70 -8.03
CA ILE A 60 13.60 -3.80 -7.27
C ILE A 60 12.61 -4.78 -7.90
N ARG A 61 11.69 -5.27 -7.08
CA ARG A 61 10.46 -5.94 -7.49
C ARG A 61 9.27 -5.10 -7.03
N THR A 62 8.30 -4.97 -7.92
CA THR A 62 7.06 -4.24 -7.65
C THR A 62 5.91 -5.23 -7.52
N LEU A 63 5.22 -5.17 -6.41
CA LEU A 63 4.13 -6.06 -6.06
C LEU A 63 2.88 -5.24 -5.75
N ALA A 64 1.74 -5.71 -6.24
CA ALA A 64 0.44 -5.12 -5.97
C ALA A 64 -0.31 -5.98 -4.94
N GLU A 65 -1.05 -5.33 -4.05
CA GLU A 65 -1.95 -5.99 -3.09
C GLU A 65 -1.29 -7.10 -2.25
N LEU A 66 -0.06 -6.84 -1.81
CA LEU A 66 0.68 -7.80 -1.00
C LEU A 66 0.33 -7.65 0.48
N ARG A 67 -0.02 -8.76 1.13
CA ARG A 67 -0.17 -8.83 2.58
C ARG A 67 1.16 -8.63 3.28
N MET A 68 1.19 -7.75 4.26
CA MET A 68 2.36 -7.46 5.10
C MET A 68 2.01 -7.67 6.56
N ARG A 69 2.87 -8.38 7.28
CA ARG A 69 2.71 -8.63 8.71
C ARG A 69 3.36 -7.51 9.50
N ILE A 70 2.54 -6.66 10.10
CA ILE A 70 3.02 -5.54 10.93
C ILE A 70 3.38 -6.03 12.34
N THR A 71 2.48 -6.79 12.94
CA THR A 71 2.65 -7.45 14.24
C THR A 71 2.12 -8.88 14.17
N PRO A 72 2.28 -9.72 15.21
CA PRO A 72 1.66 -11.06 15.22
C PRO A 72 0.16 -11.09 14.97
N THR A 73 -0.56 -9.99 15.28
CA THR A 73 -2.02 -9.89 15.16
C THR A 73 -2.49 -8.77 14.24
N ARG A 74 -1.58 -8.18 13.44
CA ARG A 74 -1.93 -7.07 12.54
C ARG A 74 -1.28 -7.21 11.18
N PHE A 75 -2.10 -7.17 10.14
CA PHE A 75 -1.70 -7.30 8.74
C PHE A 75 -2.32 -6.18 7.92
N ARG A 76 -1.54 -5.63 7.00
CA ARG A 76 -1.98 -4.63 6.03
C ARG A 76 -1.75 -5.14 4.62
N VAL A 77 -2.58 -4.67 3.70
CA VAL A 77 -2.46 -4.91 2.26
C VAL A 77 -2.18 -3.58 1.59
N ALA A 78 -0.97 -3.38 1.06
CA ALA A 78 -0.63 -2.16 0.33
C ALA A 78 -1.06 -2.24 -1.13
N ASP A 79 -1.51 -1.14 -1.72
CA ASP A 79 -1.87 -1.09 -3.13
C ASP A 79 -0.66 -1.40 -4.01
N VAL A 80 0.48 -0.79 -3.71
CA VAL A 80 1.77 -1.08 -4.37
C VAL A 80 2.88 -1.10 -3.32
N CYS A 81 3.76 -2.07 -3.41
CA CYS A 81 4.99 -2.07 -2.61
C CYS A 81 6.23 -2.40 -3.45
N LEU A 82 7.35 -1.80 -3.06
CA LEU A 82 8.66 -2.02 -3.66
C LEU A 82 9.53 -2.80 -2.68
N ILE A 83 10.09 -3.91 -3.13
CA ILE A 83 11.04 -4.72 -2.35
C ILE A 83 12.35 -4.89 -3.13
N PRO A 84 13.48 -5.18 -2.45
CA PRO A 84 14.72 -5.57 -3.13
C PRO A 84 14.48 -6.78 -4.04
N ARG A 85 15.10 -6.77 -5.23
CA ARG A 85 14.88 -7.79 -6.25
C ARG A 85 15.44 -9.15 -5.86
N ASP A 86 16.51 -9.16 -5.12
CA ASP A 86 17.21 -10.35 -4.62
C ASP A 86 16.59 -10.93 -3.35
N GLU A 87 15.63 -10.26 -2.74
CA GLU A 87 14.86 -10.85 -1.65
C GLU A 87 13.86 -11.88 -2.16
N HIS A 88 13.75 -12.99 -1.41
CA HIS A 88 12.76 -14.05 -1.60
C HIS A 88 11.84 -14.09 -0.39
N PRO A 89 10.84 -13.20 -0.33
CA PRO A 89 9.93 -13.15 0.81
C PRO A 89 9.00 -14.37 0.85
N ASP A 90 8.50 -14.66 2.04
CA ASP A 90 7.35 -15.56 2.21
C ASP A 90 6.11 -14.99 1.49
N GLN A 91 5.04 -15.80 1.39
CA GLN A 91 3.77 -15.38 0.77
C GLN A 91 3.15 -14.15 1.45
N VAL A 92 3.44 -13.94 2.72
CA VAL A 92 3.14 -12.72 3.48
C VAL A 92 4.44 -12.03 3.82
N LEU A 93 4.59 -10.78 3.45
CA LEU A 93 5.82 -10.03 3.68
C LEU A 93 6.02 -9.79 5.18
N GLN A 94 7.18 -10.21 5.71
CA GLN A 94 7.52 -10.07 7.13
C GLN A 94 8.62 -9.05 7.40
N ARG A 95 9.25 -8.53 6.36
CA ARG A 95 10.25 -7.46 6.44
C ARG A 95 9.70 -6.19 5.83
N PRO A 96 10.14 -5.00 6.28
CA PRO A 96 9.68 -3.76 5.69
C PRO A 96 10.07 -3.69 4.21
N PRO A 97 9.14 -3.34 3.30
CA PRO A 97 9.47 -3.01 1.93
C PRO A 97 10.30 -1.71 1.86
N ILE A 98 10.94 -1.46 0.73
CA ILE A 98 11.64 -0.19 0.45
C ILE A 98 10.65 0.98 0.52
N ALA A 99 9.50 0.81 -0.11
CA ALA A 99 8.43 1.80 -0.14
C ALA A 99 7.07 1.13 -0.23
N VAL A 100 6.06 1.79 0.31
CA VAL A 100 4.64 1.52 0.05
C VAL A 100 4.02 2.71 -0.64
N ILE A 101 3.10 2.46 -1.57
CA ILE A 101 2.32 3.49 -2.24
C ILE A 101 0.86 3.11 -2.11
N GLU A 102 0.06 4.02 -1.56
CA GLU A 102 -1.38 3.90 -1.47
C GLU A 102 -2.03 4.81 -2.49
N VAL A 103 -3.09 4.35 -3.12
CA VAL A 103 -3.90 5.11 -4.05
C VAL A 103 -5.23 5.41 -3.39
N LEU A 104 -5.60 6.70 -3.27
CA LEU A 104 -6.84 7.08 -2.61
C LEU A 104 -8.06 6.70 -3.44
N SER A 105 -9.09 6.25 -2.76
CA SER A 105 -10.44 6.11 -3.29
C SER A 105 -11.33 7.25 -2.77
N PRO A 106 -12.39 7.65 -3.50
CA PRO A 106 -13.25 8.78 -3.10
C PRO A 106 -13.88 8.66 -1.72
N GLU A 107 -14.06 7.44 -1.24
CA GLU A 107 -14.67 7.15 0.06
C GLU A 107 -13.67 7.08 1.21
N ASP A 108 -12.39 7.29 0.93
CA ASP A 108 -11.33 7.15 1.93
C ASP A 108 -11.35 8.29 2.96
N ARG A 109 -11.14 7.90 4.22
CA ARG A 109 -11.07 8.83 5.34
C ARG A 109 -9.64 8.98 5.81
N VAL A 110 -9.19 10.22 5.99
CA VAL A 110 -7.83 10.56 6.46
C VAL A 110 -7.46 9.80 7.75
N SER A 111 -8.40 9.67 8.71
CA SER A 111 -8.15 8.95 9.96
C SER A 111 -7.76 7.48 9.77
N ARG A 112 -8.34 6.83 8.76
CA ARG A 112 -8.05 5.44 8.43
C ARG A 112 -6.63 5.28 7.88
N TYR A 113 -6.19 6.21 7.06
CA TYR A 113 -4.83 6.23 6.53
C TYR A 113 -3.79 6.59 7.59
N GLN A 114 -4.10 7.48 8.53
CA GLN A 114 -3.18 7.81 9.63
C GLN A 114 -2.80 6.56 10.44
N GLN A 115 -3.78 5.71 10.79
CA GLN A 115 -3.51 4.45 11.48
C GLN A 115 -2.69 3.49 10.62
N ARG A 116 -3.03 3.36 9.34
CA ARG A 116 -2.33 2.52 8.36
C ARG A 116 -0.86 2.94 8.23
N PHE A 117 -0.59 4.24 8.12
CA PHE A 117 0.77 4.76 8.02
C PHE A 117 1.55 4.60 9.32
N ALA A 118 0.89 4.70 10.48
CA ALA A 118 1.52 4.38 11.76
C ALA A 118 1.95 2.90 11.81
N ASP A 119 1.14 2.00 11.30
CA ASP A 119 1.47 0.59 11.17
C ASP A 119 2.66 0.36 10.24
N TYR A 120 2.71 1.02 9.08
CA TYR A 120 3.84 0.92 8.17
C TYR A 120 5.14 1.44 8.81
N ARG A 121 5.10 2.57 9.50
CA ARG A 121 6.27 3.07 10.24
C ARG A 121 6.68 2.11 11.37
N GLN A 122 5.74 1.52 12.07
CA GLN A 122 6.01 0.50 13.09
C GLN A 122 6.72 -0.72 12.49
N MET A 123 6.35 -1.14 11.29
CA MET A 123 7.05 -2.21 10.56
C MET A 123 8.47 -1.81 10.14
N GLY A 124 8.77 -0.52 10.03
CA GLY A 124 10.05 0.01 9.59
C GLY A 124 10.08 0.44 8.11
N VAL A 125 8.92 0.66 7.50
CA VAL A 125 8.83 1.18 6.12
C VAL A 125 9.37 2.61 6.10
N ALA A 126 10.40 2.85 5.30
CA ALA A 126 11.06 4.15 5.23
C ALA A 126 10.31 5.17 4.35
N HIS A 127 9.67 4.70 3.28
CA HIS A 127 8.99 5.55 2.32
C HIS A 127 7.52 5.16 2.21
N ILE A 128 6.63 6.10 2.56
CA ILE A 128 5.18 5.96 2.53
C ILE A 128 4.64 7.06 1.64
N TRP A 129 4.15 6.69 0.47
CA TRP A 129 3.67 7.60 -0.55
C TRP A 129 2.18 7.38 -0.81
N VAL A 130 1.50 8.46 -1.15
CA VAL A 130 0.06 8.46 -1.45
C VAL A 130 -0.17 9.17 -2.76
N VAL A 131 -1.04 8.62 -3.60
CA VAL A 131 -1.50 9.24 -4.83
C VAL A 131 -3.01 9.44 -4.75
N ASP A 132 -3.45 10.65 -5.03
CA ASP A 132 -4.86 11.00 -5.15
C ASP A 132 -5.22 11.17 -6.65
N PRO A 133 -5.94 10.21 -7.23
CA PRO A 133 -6.35 10.29 -8.63
C PRO A 133 -7.30 11.45 -8.92
N GLN A 134 -8.18 11.79 -7.96
CA GLN A 134 -9.19 12.83 -8.12
C GLN A 134 -8.58 14.22 -8.26
N THR A 135 -7.64 14.55 -7.39
CA THR A 135 -6.97 15.87 -7.39
C THR A 135 -5.70 15.89 -8.25
N ARG A 136 -5.28 14.71 -8.75
CA ARG A 136 -4.02 14.51 -9.49
C ARG A 136 -2.82 15.03 -8.69
N ARG A 137 -2.73 14.61 -7.43
CA ARG A 137 -1.67 15.00 -6.48
C ARG A 137 -1.06 13.78 -5.81
N GLY A 138 0.18 13.95 -5.39
CA GLY A 138 0.87 13.01 -4.55
C GLY A 138 1.22 13.61 -3.19
N TYR A 139 1.47 12.73 -2.24
CA TYR A 139 1.88 13.12 -0.89
C TYR A 139 2.97 12.19 -0.39
N ASP A 140 4.02 12.74 0.19
CA ASP A 140 4.98 12.00 0.99
C ASP A 140 4.51 12.00 2.46
N CYS A 141 4.18 10.82 2.95
CA CYS A 141 3.66 10.61 4.30
C CYS A 141 4.68 9.89 5.22
N SER A 142 5.92 9.74 4.78
CA SER A 142 6.96 9.01 5.50
C SER A 142 7.24 9.57 6.89
N GLY A 143 7.24 10.89 7.03
CA GLY A 143 7.52 11.60 8.28
C GLY A 143 6.32 11.79 9.21
N GLY A 144 5.15 11.25 8.87
CA GLY A 144 3.93 11.39 9.67
C GLY A 144 3.01 12.54 9.28
N SER A 145 3.49 13.50 8.51
CA SER A 145 2.69 14.57 7.88
C SER A 145 2.48 14.27 6.41
N TRP A 146 1.39 14.77 5.84
CA TRP A 146 1.11 14.70 4.41
C TRP A 146 1.78 15.87 3.70
N ILE A 147 2.88 15.62 3.03
CA ILE A 147 3.63 16.65 2.29
C ILE A 147 3.32 16.50 0.81
N GLU A 148 2.61 17.48 0.23
CA GLU A 148 2.26 17.47 -1.18
C GLU A 148 3.52 17.48 -2.06
N THR A 149 3.56 16.62 -3.06
CA THR A 149 4.65 16.50 -4.04
C THR A 149 4.13 15.95 -5.36
N MET A 150 4.75 16.34 -6.46
CA MET A 150 4.49 15.77 -7.79
C MET A 150 5.52 14.71 -8.20
N SER A 151 6.47 14.40 -7.32
CA SER A 151 7.44 13.33 -7.57
C SER A 151 7.76 12.57 -6.30
N PHE A 152 7.92 11.27 -6.42
CA PHE A 152 8.49 10.44 -5.37
C PHE A 152 9.91 10.07 -5.78
N ALA A 153 10.84 10.18 -4.84
CA ALA A 153 12.24 9.84 -5.06
C ALA A 153 12.88 9.36 -3.76
N ILE A 154 13.76 8.39 -3.87
CA ILE A 154 14.57 7.90 -2.76
C ILE A 154 15.96 8.49 -2.88
N GLU A 155 16.39 9.19 -1.84
CA GLU A 155 17.70 9.85 -1.80
C GLU A 155 18.84 8.84 -2.01
N ASN A 156 19.83 9.22 -2.80
CA ASN A 156 20.98 8.38 -3.17
C ASN A 156 20.60 7.06 -3.88
N SER A 157 19.44 7.03 -4.55
CA SER A 157 18.93 5.88 -5.29
C SER A 157 18.36 6.35 -6.63
N PRO A 158 18.37 5.51 -7.67
CA PRO A 158 17.69 5.84 -8.92
C PRO A 158 16.15 5.72 -8.85
N ILE A 159 15.63 5.17 -7.75
CA ILE A 159 14.19 4.92 -7.60
C ILE A 159 13.44 6.24 -7.52
N ALA A 160 12.70 6.56 -8.57
CA ALA A 160 11.91 7.78 -8.66
C ALA A 160 10.73 7.63 -9.63
N VAL A 161 9.72 8.46 -9.45
CA VAL A 161 8.61 8.61 -10.40
C VAL A 161 8.12 10.05 -10.40
N ASP A 162 7.92 10.61 -11.59
CA ASP A 162 7.19 11.86 -11.80
C ASP A 162 5.71 11.51 -11.98
N LEU A 163 4.86 12.02 -11.11
CA LEU A 163 3.44 11.70 -11.11
C LEU A 163 2.70 12.24 -12.33
N SER A 164 3.25 13.24 -13.02
CA SER A 164 2.66 13.71 -14.28
C SER A 164 2.62 12.60 -15.34
N VAL A 165 3.60 11.72 -15.35
CA VAL A 165 3.63 10.53 -16.23
C VAL A 165 2.53 9.55 -15.86
N ILE A 166 2.30 9.34 -14.57
CA ILE A 166 1.25 8.44 -14.09
C ILE A 166 -0.14 8.99 -14.41
N PHE A 167 -0.35 10.29 -14.16
CA PHE A 167 -1.66 10.92 -14.43
C PHE A 167 -1.97 11.09 -15.92
N ALA A 168 -0.97 11.06 -16.79
CA ALA A 168 -1.18 11.06 -18.24
C ALA A 168 -1.90 9.79 -18.73
N GLU A 169 -1.81 8.69 -17.98
CA GLU A 169 -2.53 7.44 -18.30
C GLU A 169 -4.04 7.53 -17.99
N LEU A 170 -4.49 8.56 -17.27
CA LEU A 170 -5.91 8.76 -16.92
C LEU A 170 -6.71 9.53 -18.00
N GLU A 171 -6.19 9.74 -19.20
CA GLU A 171 -6.82 10.53 -20.27
C GLU A 171 -7.50 9.65 -21.34
#